data_173335e7655bda458374f8b17daa3dc9
#
_entry.id   173335e7655bda458374f8b17daa3dc9
#
_cell.length_a   1.000
_cell.length_b   1.000
_cell.length_c   1.000
_cell.angle_alpha   90.00
_cell.angle_beta   90.00
_cell.angle_gamma   90.00
#
_symmetry.space_group_name_H-M   'P 1'
#
loop_
_entity.id
_entity.type
_entity.pdbx_description
1 polymer ?
#
loop_
_entity_poly.entity_id
_entity_poly.type
_entity_poly.pdbx_seq_one_letter_code
_entity_poly.pdbx_strand_id
1 'polypeptide(L)'
;MEPRPEFTVIAGPNGAGKSRLCPFYIRTASFDGDKLMLQLRKDHPEWPDRWISGSVVSELEKQKTKALTEKKDFAFETNFSSDMAVRMVHDFKESGFKTSLYYFGLSSEEDSVSRVIHRMQTGGHDVTDEVIRFNFREGLRNIQQNLRLFENITFIDGNSDYGHIVALHIEKGHIHEVEDNPPQWFVDQFENLFKELNTQSV
;
A
#
# COMPACT_ATOMS: atom_id res chain seq x y z
N MET A 1 17.88 16.64 17.86
CA MET A 1 17.85 15.24 17.38
C MET A 1 17.54 15.29 15.91
N GLU A 2 18.30 14.59 15.12
CA GLU A 2 17.95 14.42 13.71
C GLU A 2 16.62 13.70 13.59
N PRO A 3 15.77 14.06 12.62
CA PRO A 3 14.50 13.38 12.42
C PRO A 3 14.76 11.90 12.10
N ARG A 4 13.97 11.00 12.71
CA ARG A 4 14.06 9.57 12.39
C ARG A 4 13.70 9.36 10.92
N PRO A 5 14.43 8.48 10.20
CA PRO A 5 14.03 8.13 8.85
C PRO A 5 12.66 7.44 8.84
N GLU A 6 11.95 7.55 7.73
CA GLU A 6 10.59 7.03 7.60
C GLU A 6 10.54 5.89 6.59
N PHE A 7 9.89 4.80 6.97
CA PHE A 7 9.46 3.74 6.08
C PHE A 7 7.96 3.88 5.79
N THR A 8 7.63 4.16 4.54
CA THR A 8 6.26 4.39 4.09
C THR A 8 5.77 3.19 3.28
N VAL A 9 4.69 2.57 3.73
CA VAL A 9 3.97 1.54 2.99
C VAL A 9 2.77 2.15 2.29
N ILE A 10 2.69 1.96 0.98
CA ILE A 10 1.55 2.36 0.15
C ILE A 10 0.81 1.08 -0.20
N ALA A 11 -0.27 0.81 0.52
CA ALA A 11 -1.01 -0.44 0.42
C ALA A 11 -2.41 -0.27 -0.16
N GLY A 12 -2.99 -1.38 -0.62
CA GLY A 12 -4.36 -1.44 -1.13
C GLY A 12 -4.49 -2.38 -2.32
N PRO A 13 -5.71 -2.77 -2.68
CA PRO A 13 -5.94 -3.75 -3.74
C PRO A 13 -5.50 -3.26 -5.12
N ASN A 14 -5.44 -4.17 -6.07
CA ASN A 14 -5.23 -3.83 -7.46
C ASN A 14 -6.34 -2.87 -7.94
N GLY A 15 -6.00 -1.85 -8.73
CA GLY A 15 -6.97 -0.87 -9.20
C GLY A 15 -7.37 0.24 -8.22
N ALA A 16 -6.89 0.24 -6.97
CA ALA A 16 -7.20 1.27 -5.96
C ALA A 16 -6.58 2.66 -6.24
N GLY A 17 -5.78 2.79 -7.31
CA GLY A 17 -5.21 4.08 -7.68
C GLY A 17 -3.93 4.45 -6.93
N LYS A 18 -3.28 3.53 -6.23
CA LYS A 18 -2.05 3.75 -5.47
C LYS A 18 -1.02 4.61 -6.23
N SER A 19 -0.53 4.13 -7.36
CA SER A 19 0.52 4.81 -8.14
C SER A 19 0.07 6.18 -8.70
N ARG A 20 -1.25 6.38 -8.91
CA ARG A 20 -1.81 7.65 -9.38
C ARG A 20 -1.90 8.67 -8.25
N LEU A 21 -2.33 8.24 -7.06
CA LEU A 21 -2.67 9.10 -5.93
C LEU A 21 -1.50 9.32 -4.96
N CYS A 22 -0.60 8.34 -4.86
CA CYS A 22 0.57 8.39 -4.00
C CYS A 22 1.38 9.70 -4.05
N PRO A 23 1.64 10.32 -5.24
CA PRO A 23 2.41 11.57 -5.30
C PRO A 23 1.78 12.76 -4.56
N PHE A 24 0.49 12.71 -4.22
CA PHE A 24 -0.18 13.75 -3.44
C PHE A 24 0.09 13.64 -1.94
N TYR A 25 0.47 12.44 -1.47
CA TYR A 25 0.64 12.13 -0.05
C TYR A 25 2.09 11.95 0.37
N ILE A 26 2.93 11.45 -0.52
CA ILE A 26 4.34 11.19 -0.20
C ILE A 26 5.26 11.91 -1.18
N ARG A 27 6.43 12.35 -0.65
CA ARG A 27 7.47 13.04 -1.45
C ARG A 27 8.58 12.09 -1.88
N THR A 28 8.77 11.01 -1.15
CA THR A 28 9.78 9.99 -1.46
C THR A 28 9.30 9.11 -2.59
N ALA A 29 10.16 8.88 -3.60
CA ALA A 29 9.83 7.94 -4.67
C ALA A 29 9.63 6.53 -4.09
N SER A 30 8.50 5.90 -4.44
CA SER A 30 8.21 4.54 -4.00
C SER A 30 8.83 3.48 -4.90
N PHE A 31 9.31 2.39 -4.30
CA PHE A 31 9.57 1.17 -5.04
C PHE A 31 8.22 0.54 -5.43
N ASP A 32 7.99 0.39 -6.71
CA ASP A 32 6.83 -0.26 -7.32
C ASP A 32 7.31 -1.48 -8.11
N GLY A 33 7.09 -2.67 -7.56
CA GLY A 33 7.52 -3.92 -8.17
C GLY A 33 6.81 -4.24 -9.48
N ASP A 34 5.52 -3.90 -9.60
CA ASP A 34 4.72 -4.14 -10.81
C ASP A 34 5.24 -3.25 -11.95
N LYS A 35 5.53 -1.98 -11.67
CA LYS A 35 6.11 -1.05 -12.63
C LYS A 35 7.49 -1.50 -13.10
N LEU A 36 8.36 -1.94 -12.17
CA LEU A 36 9.68 -2.46 -12.51
C LEU A 36 9.57 -3.73 -13.36
N MET A 37 8.65 -4.64 -13.02
CA MET A 37 8.39 -5.86 -13.79
C MET A 37 8.00 -5.55 -15.23
N LEU A 38 7.08 -4.59 -15.43
CA LEU A 38 6.69 -4.14 -16.77
C LEU A 38 7.86 -3.56 -17.56
N GLN A 39 8.69 -2.76 -16.91
CA GLN A 39 9.87 -2.17 -17.55
C GLN A 39 10.85 -3.27 -17.98
N LEU A 40 11.16 -4.22 -17.09
CA LEU A 40 12.07 -5.33 -17.40
C LEU A 40 11.56 -6.23 -18.53
N ARG A 41 10.26 -6.51 -18.58
CA ARG A 41 9.66 -7.27 -19.70
C ARG A 41 9.77 -6.55 -21.04
N LYS A 42 9.66 -5.23 -21.02
CA LYS A 42 9.81 -4.39 -22.22
C LYS A 42 11.27 -4.35 -22.70
N ASP A 43 12.20 -4.21 -21.75
CA ASP A 43 13.63 -4.07 -22.05
C ASP A 43 14.27 -5.42 -22.40
N HIS A 44 13.72 -6.52 -21.89
CA HIS A 44 14.23 -7.89 -22.02
C HIS A 44 13.10 -8.87 -22.37
N PRO A 45 12.48 -8.74 -23.55
CA PRO A 45 11.36 -9.60 -23.96
C PRO A 45 11.74 -11.08 -24.06
N GLU A 46 13.04 -11.39 -24.18
CA GLU A 46 13.61 -12.74 -24.23
C GLU A 46 13.80 -13.39 -22.84
N TRP A 47 13.69 -12.61 -21.77
CA TRP A 47 13.90 -13.16 -20.43
C TRP A 47 12.71 -13.99 -19.96
N PRO A 48 12.95 -15.19 -19.40
CA PRO A 48 11.88 -15.95 -18.77
C PRO A 48 11.36 -15.24 -17.51
N ASP A 49 10.07 -15.43 -17.21
CA ASP A 49 9.39 -14.77 -16.07
C ASP A 49 10.14 -14.92 -14.73
N ARG A 50 10.80 -16.07 -14.50
CA ARG A 50 11.60 -16.29 -13.29
C ARG A 50 12.78 -15.32 -13.16
N TRP A 51 13.37 -14.88 -14.28
CA TRP A 51 14.48 -13.92 -14.25
C TRP A 51 13.95 -12.51 -14.01
N ILE A 52 12.83 -12.17 -14.63
CA ILE A 52 12.14 -10.90 -14.39
C ILE A 52 11.79 -10.77 -12.90
N SER A 53 11.07 -11.76 -12.35
CA SER A 53 10.66 -11.77 -10.94
C SER A 53 11.87 -11.76 -9.98
N GLY A 54 12.91 -12.55 -10.29
CA GLY A 54 14.15 -12.56 -9.50
C GLY A 54 14.86 -11.21 -9.51
N SER A 55 14.87 -10.50 -10.64
CA SER A 55 15.46 -9.17 -10.75
C SER A 55 14.68 -8.11 -9.95
N VAL A 56 13.34 -8.20 -9.94
CA VAL A 56 12.50 -7.31 -9.13
C VAL A 56 12.78 -7.51 -7.64
N VAL A 57 12.84 -8.77 -7.18
CA VAL A 57 13.17 -9.09 -5.77
C VAL A 57 14.56 -8.62 -5.42
N SER A 58 15.55 -8.86 -6.29
CA SER A 58 16.94 -8.44 -6.06
C SER A 58 17.06 -6.92 -5.95
N GLU A 59 16.38 -6.16 -6.80
CA GLU A 59 16.41 -4.70 -6.73
C GLU A 59 15.70 -4.17 -5.48
N LEU A 60 14.58 -4.79 -5.06
CA LEU A 60 13.91 -4.45 -3.81
C LEU A 60 14.84 -4.64 -2.61
N GLU A 61 15.49 -5.81 -2.50
CA GLU A 61 16.41 -6.11 -1.39
C GLU A 61 17.63 -5.16 -1.38
N LYS A 62 18.15 -4.80 -2.55
CA LYS A 62 19.24 -3.83 -2.68
C LYS A 62 18.83 -2.44 -2.18
N GLN A 63 17.65 -1.94 -2.60
CA GLN A 63 17.16 -0.64 -2.17
C GLN A 63 16.81 -0.62 -0.68
N LYS A 64 16.16 -1.68 -0.16
CA LYS A 64 15.88 -1.89 1.25
C LYS A 64 17.17 -1.84 2.08
N THR A 65 18.17 -2.65 1.71
CA THR A 65 19.45 -2.71 2.41
C THR A 65 20.14 -1.35 2.43
N LYS A 66 20.13 -0.65 1.29
CA LYS A 66 20.69 0.71 1.20
C LYS A 66 19.96 1.68 2.15
N ALA A 67 18.63 1.69 2.15
CA ALA A 67 17.84 2.55 3.02
C ALA A 67 18.14 2.28 4.51
N LEU A 68 18.18 1.01 4.91
CA LEU A 68 18.49 0.60 6.28
C LEU A 68 19.91 1.03 6.71
N THR A 69 20.89 0.85 5.85
CA THR A 69 22.31 1.16 6.13
C THR A 69 22.56 2.67 6.19
N GLU A 70 21.99 3.43 5.23
CA GLU A 70 22.19 4.87 5.11
C GLU A 70 21.21 5.68 5.97
N LYS A 71 20.25 5.02 6.66
CA LYS A 71 19.18 5.64 7.44
C LYS A 71 18.40 6.68 6.62
N LYS A 72 18.03 6.32 5.40
CA LYS A 72 17.27 7.15 4.48
C LYS A 72 15.82 6.68 4.37
N ASP A 73 14.93 7.62 4.13
CA ASP A 73 13.52 7.33 3.86
C ASP A 73 13.37 6.32 2.73
N PHE A 74 12.43 5.40 2.90
CA PHE A 74 12.09 4.39 1.91
C PHE A 74 10.57 4.25 1.79
N ALA A 75 10.07 4.20 0.57
CA ALA A 75 8.66 3.98 0.30
C ALA A 75 8.46 2.74 -0.58
N PHE A 76 7.46 1.94 -0.24
CA PHE A 76 7.16 0.66 -0.89
C PHE A 76 5.68 0.55 -1.26
N GLU A 77 5.39 0.39 -2.55
CA GLU A 77 4.05 0.12 -3.06
C GLU A 77 3.78 -1.38 -3.11
N THR A 78 2.63 -1.82 -2.56
CA THR A 78 2.29 -3.24 -2.44
C THR A 78 0.78 -3.45 -2.33
N ASN A 79 0.30 -4.66 -2.67
CA ASN A 79 -1.05 -5.09 -2.30
C ASN A 79 -1.12 -5.57 -0.84
N PHE A 80 0.01 -5.69 -0.17
CA PHE A 80 0.17 -6.19 1.19
C PHE A 80 -0.37 -7.62 1.41
N SER A 81 -0.45 -8.41 0.35
CA SER A 81 -1.01 -9.76 0.35
C SER A 81 -0.01 -10.85 0.74
N SER A 82 1.23 -10.51 1.08
CA SER A 82 2.28 -11.47 1.41
C SER A 82 2.95 -11.19 2.74
N ASP A 83 3.44 -12.25 3.40
CA ASP A 83 4.23 -12.15 4.63
C ASP A 83 5.54 -11.36 4.44
N MET A 84 6.05 -11.27 3.21
CA MET A 84 7.23 -10.46 2.91
C MET A 84 6.99 -8.99 3.23
N ALA A 85 5.82 -8.45 2.88
CA ALA A 85 5.48 -7.06 3.16
C ALA A 85 5.41 -6.80 4.68
N VAL A 86 4.80 -7.72 5.43
CA VAL A 86 4.73 -7.65 6.90
C VAL A 86 6.13 -7.69 7.52
N ARG A 87 6.97 -8.66 7.11
CA ARG A 87 8.37 -8.75 7.60
C ARG A 87 9.16 -7.50 7.31
N MET A 88 8.96 -6.88 6.14
CA MET A 88 9.65 -5.63 5.79
C MET A 88 9.30 -4.50 6.78
N VAL A 89 8.02 -4.38 7.19
CA VAL A 89 7.62 -3.39 8.20
C VAL A 89 8.34 -3.64 9.53
N HIS A 90 8.43 -4.90 9.96
CA HIS A 90 9.19 -5.27 11.17
C HIS A 90 10.65 -4.88 11.07
N ASP A 91 11.34 -5.22 9.96
CA ASP A 91 12.77 -4.93 9.77
C ASP A 91 13.06 -3.43 9.89
N PHE A 92 12.25 -2.59 9.26
CA PHE A 92 12.40 -1.14 9.33
C PHE A 92 12.08 -0.60 10.74
N LYS A 93 11.00 -1.08 11.36
CA LYS A 93 10.61 -0.68 12.72
C LYS A 93 11.70 -1.03 13.75
N GLU A 94 12.21 -2.25 13.73
CA GLU A 94 13.30 -2.70 14.59
C GLU A 94 14.60 -1.92 14.34
N SER A 95 14.80 -1.46 13.11
CA SER A 95 15.92 -0.58 12.73
C SER A 95 15.71 0.88 13.15
N GLY A 96 14.63 1.22 13.88
CA GLY A 96 14.38 2.55 14.43
C GLY A 96 13.74 3.55 13.45
N PHE A 97 13.22 3.08 12.34
CA PHE A 97 12.44 3.92 11.43
C PHE A 97 11.06 4.23 11.99
N LYS A 98 10.53 5.41 11.67
CA LYS A 98 9.11 5.70 11.77
C LYS A 98 8.39 4.89 10.68
N THR A 99 7.29 4.23 11.03
CA THR A 99 6.51 3.43 10.07
C THR A 99 5.17 4.11 9.77
N SER A 100 4.90 4.34 8.49
CA SER A 100 3.68 4.99 8.02
C SER A 100 2.97 4.13 6.98
N LEU A 101 1.65 4.04 7.08
CA LEU A 101 0.77 3.35 6.17
C LEU A 101 -0.15 4.35 5.45
N TYR A 102 -0.18 4.29 4.13
CA TYR A 102 -1.23 4.88 3.30
C TYR A 102 -2.01 3.74 2.65
N TYR A 103 -3.23 3.50 3.13
CA TYR A 103 -4.08 2.44 2.61
C TYR A 103 -5.15 3.01 1.70
N PHE A 104 -5.13 2.61 0.44
CA PHE A 104 -6.11 2.97 -0.58
C PHE A 104 -7.16 1.87 -0.66
N GLY A 105 -8.37 2.15 -0.17
CA GLY A 105 -9.46 1.17 -0.13
C GLY A 105 -10.37 1.21 -1.36
N LEU A 106 -11.00 0.07 -1.63
CA LEU A 106 -12.07 -0.09 -2.61
C LEU A 106 -13.27 -0.77 -1.95
N SER A 107 -14.47 -0.57 -2.50
CA SER A 107 -15.70 -1.11 -1.94
C SER A 107 -15.77 -2.64 -2.02
N SER A 108 -15.23 -3.24 -3.10
CA SER A 108 -15.37 -4.68 -3.34
C SER A 108 -14.24 -5.27 -4.19
N GLU A 109 -14.17 -6.60 -4.19
CA GLU A 109 -13.32 -7.36 -5.11
C GLU A 109 -13.71 -7.11 -6.56
N GLU A 110 -15.01 -6.98 -6.82
CA GLU A 110 -15.59 -6.73 -8.14
C GLU A 110 -15.13 -5.38 -8.69
N ASP A 111 -15.07 -4.34 -7.85
CA ASP A 111 -14.53 -3.03 -8.22
C ASP A 111 -13.05 -3.14 -8.58
N SER A 112 -12.28 -3.89 -7.79
CA SER A 112 -10.87 -4.15 -8.07
C SER A 112 -10.67 -4.81 -9.43
N VAL A 113 -11.41 -5.90 -9.71
CA VAL A 113 -11.38 -6.62 -10.98
C VAL A 113 -11.77 -5.72 -12.14
N SER A 114 -12.91 -5.03 -12.03
CA SER A 114 -13.43 -4.14 -13.10
C SER A 114 -12.42 -3.06 -13.48
N ARG A 115 -11.78 -2.43 -12.49
CA ARG A 115 -10.78 -1.39 -12.73
C ARG A 115 -9.49 -1.91 -13.37
N VAL A 116 -9.06 -3.13 -12.98
CA VAL A 116 -7.90 -3.76 -13.60
C VAL A 116 -8.20 -4.12 -15.05
N ILE A 117 -9.37 -4.72 -15.35
CA ILE A 117 -9.81 -5.04 -16.71
C ILE A 117 -9.83 -3.76 -17.57
N HIS A 118 -10.42 -2.68 -17.07
CA HIS A 118 -10.44 -1.41 -17.80
C HIS A 118 -9.03 -0.89 -18.10
N ARG A 119 -8.11 -0.97 -17.12
CA ARG A 119 -6.71 -0.57 -17.31
C ARG A 119 -5.98 -1.46 -18.32
N MET A 120 -6.26 -2.76 -18.35
CA MET A 120 -5.65 -3.70 -19.32
C MET A 120 -6.05 -3.34 -20.77
N GLN A 121 -7.29 -2.91 -21.01
CA GLN A 121 -7.75 -2.45 -22.32
C GLN A 121 -7.00 -1.20 -22.82
N THR A 122 -6.38 -0.45 -21.89
CA THR A 122 -5.59 0.75 -22.18
C THR A 122 -4.07 0.53 -22.11
N GLY A 123 -3.60 -0.75 -22.11
CA GLY A 123 -2.18 -1.11 -22.14
C GLY A 123 -1.55 -1.41 -20.76
N GLY A 124 -2.37 -1.69 -19.75
CA GLY A 124 -1.90 -2.10 -18.43
C GLY A 124 -1.45 -3.56 -18.35
N HIS A 125 -0.83 -3.92 -17.21
CA HIS A 125 -0.35 -5.27 -16.94
C HIS A 125 -1.49 -6.27 -16.81
N ASP A 126 -1.28 -7.46 -17.39
CA ASP A 126 -2.21 -8.59 -17.29
C ASP A 126 -2.07 -9.27 -15.91
N VAL A 127 -3.16 -9.25 -15.16
CA VAL A 127 -3.29 -9.94 -13.86
C VAL A 127 -4.59 -10.73 -13.88
N THR A 128 -4.54 -12.01 -13.56
CA THR A 128 -5.74 -12.84 -13.57
C THR A 128 -6.73 -12.43 -12.47
N ASP A 129 -8.03 -12.65 -12.73
CA ASP A 129 -9.10 -12.37 -11.77
C ASP A 129 -8.86 -13.02 -10.40
N GLU A 130 -8.39 -14.27 -10.40
CA GLU A 130 -8.07 -15.01 -9.18
C GLU A 130 -6.98 -14.32 -8.35
N VAL A 131 -5.93 -13.81 -8.98
CA VAL A 131 -4.84 -13.09 -8.31
C VAL A 131 -5.33 -11.75 -7.78
N ILE A 132 -6.18 -11.03 -8.52
CA ILE A 132 -6.75 -9.76 -8.06
C ILE A 132 -7.59 -9.99 -6.80
N ARG A 133 -8.47 -10.99 -6.80
CA ARG A 133 -9.32 -11.34 -5.65
C ARG A 133 -8.48 -11.83 -4.46
N PHE A 134 -7.47 -12.65 -4.71
CA PHE A 134 -6.53 -13.06 -3.67
C PHE A 134 -5.83 -11.86 -3.03
N ASN A 135 -5.29 -10.95 -3.84
CA ASN A 135 -4.62 -9.75 -3.35
C ASN A 135 -5.55 -8.85 -2.54
N PHE A 136 -6.83 -8.73 -2.95
CA PHE A 136 -7.83 -7.96 -2.20
C PHE A 136 -8.05 -8.56 -0.81
N ARG A 137 -8.40 -9.85 -0.73
CA ARG A 137 -8.71 -10.53 0.54
C ARG A 137 -7.51 -10.59 1.49
N GLU A 138 -6.38 -11.08 0.98
CA GLU A 138 -5.20 -11.27 1.81
C GLU A 138 -4.56 -9.94 2.21
N GLY A 139 -4.55 -8.96 1.30
CA GLY A 139 -4.07 -7.62 1.60
C GLY A 139 -4.88 -6.96 2.71
N LEU A 140 -6.20 -6.99 2.61
CA LEU A 140 -7.09 -6.46 3.63
C LEU A 140 -6.89 -7.16 4.98
N ARG A 141 -6.88 -8.52 4.98
CA ARG A 141 -6.66 -9.32 6.18
C ARG A 141 -5.34 -8.97 6.86
N ASN A 142 -4.26 -8.92 6.09
CA ASN A 142 -2.94 -8.61 6.63
C ASN A 142 -2.87 -7.18 7.19
N ILE A 143 -3.49 -6.20 6.54
CA ILE A 143 -3.57 -4.83 7.08
C ILE A 143 -4.34 -4.81 8.40
N GLN A 144 -5.54 -5.41 8.46
CA GLN A 144 -6.34 -5.46 9.69
C GLN A 144 -5.58 -6.07 10.87
N GLN A 145 -4.81 -7.13 10.61
CA GLN A 145 -4.05 -7.83 11.65
C GLN A 145 -2.79 -7.07 12.09
N ASN A 146 -2.26 -6.17 11.26
CA ASN A 146 -0.95 -5.56 11.44
C ASN A 146 -0.97 -4.03 11.59
N LEU A 147 -2.13 -3.40 11.82
CA LEU A 147 -2.23 -1.94 12.00
C LEU A 147 -1.30 -1.40 13.08
N ARG A 148 -1.10 -2.15 14.16
CA ARG A 148 -0.22 -1.77 15.29
C ARG A 148 1.26 -1.69 14.95
N LEU A 149 1.66 -2.16 13.77
CA LEU A 149 3.03 -1.99 13.28
C LEU A 149 3.33 -0.56 12.85
N PHE A 150 2.30 0.22 12.52
CA PHE A 150 2.43 1.57 11.99
C PHE A 150 2.21 2.62 13.08
N GLU A 151 3.08 3.64 13.08
CA GLU A 151 2.95 4.81 13.94
C GLU A 151 1.95 5.82 13.35
N ASN A 152 1.92 5.91 12.01
CA ASN A 152 0.97 6.74 11.29
C ASN A 152 0.17 5.90 10.30
N ILE A 153 -1.11 6.18 10.20
CA ILE A 153 -2.03 5.46 9.31
C ILE A 153 -2.94 6.48 8.63
N THR A 154 -3.04 6.38 7.32
CA THR A 154 -3.99 7.19 6.52
C THR A 154 -4.80 6.24 5.64
N PHE A 155 -6.12 6.23 5.84
CA PHE A 155 -7.06 5.53 4.96
C PHE A 155 -7.60 6.50 3.90
N ILE A 156 -7.49 6.13 2.64
CA ILE A 156 -7.81 6.98 1.49
C ILE A 156 -8.83 6.27 0.62
N ASP A 157 -9.89 6.97 0.22
CA ASP A 157 -10.87 6.41 -0.69
C ASP A 157 -10.32 6.31 -2.12
N GLY A 158 -10.11 5.08 -2.55
CA GLY A 158 -9.72 4.76 -3.93
C GLY A 158 -10.88 4.84 -4.94
N ASN A 159 -12.14 4.90 -4.48
CA ASN A 159 -13.31 4.95 -5.38
C ASN A 159 -13.54 6.33 -5.98
N SER A 160 -13.07 7.39 -5.35
CA SER A 160 -13.32 8.75 -5.80
C SER A 160 -12.52 9.11 -7.05
N ASP A 161 -13.22 9.49 -8.11
CA ASP A 161 -12.61 10.05 -9.33
C ASP A 161 -12.34 11.56 -9.21
N TYR A 162 -12.98 12.25 -8.28
CA TYR A 162 -13.02 13.72 -8.19
C TYR A 162 -12.31 14.32 -6.99
N GLY A 163 -11.74 13.51 -6.10
CA GLY A 163 -11.06 14.02 -4.91
C GLY A 163 -10.49 12.90 -4.06
N HIS A 164 -9.53 13.28 -3.24
CA HIS A 164 -8.92 12.37 -2.28
C HIS A 164 -9.70 12.51 -0.97
N ILE A 165 -10.60 11.57 -0.69
CA ILE A 165 -11.27 11.52 0.61
C ILE A 165 -10.35 10.75 1.55
N VAL A 166 -9.88 11.41 2.60
CA VAL A 166 -9.19 10.78 3.72
C VAL A 166 -10.26 10.32 4.71
N ALA A 167 -10.52 9.02 4.76
CA ALA A 167 -11.52 8.46 5.65
C ALA A 167 -11.09 8.58 7.13
N LEU A 168 -9.79 8.41 7.39
CA LEU A 168 -9.20 8.49 8.72
C LEU A 168 -7.69 8.78 8.60
N HIS A 169 -7.20 9.67 9.45
CA HIS A 169 -5.77 9.88 9.65
C HIS A 169 -5.40 9.75 11.15
N ILE A 170 -4.45 8.87 11.43
CA ILE A 170 -3.87 8.64 12.76
C ILE A 170 -2.38 9.02 12.70
N GLU A 171 -1.93 9.84 13.64
CA GLU A 171 -0.52 10.15 13.83
C GLU A 171 -0.08 9.82 15.26
N LYS A 172 0.98 9.01 15.40
CA LYS A 172 1.52 8.57 16.70
C LYS A 172 0.47 7.94 17.62
N GLY A 173 -0.50 7.22 17.04
CA GLY A 173 -1.60 6.60 17.76
C GLY A 173 -2.74 7.55 18.16
N HIS A 174 -2.70 8.82 17.75
CA HIS A 174 -3.76 9.79 17.97
C HIS A 174 -4.50 10.09 16.68
N ILE A 175 -5.83 10.21 16.79
CA ILE A 175 -6.68 10.59 15.66
C ILE A 175 -6.46 12.06 15.36
N HIS A 176 -6.08 12.38 14.14
CA HIS A 176 -5.92 13.75 13.65
C HIS A 176 -7.09 14.21 12.79
N GLU A 177 -7.64 13.29 12.00
CA GLU A 177 -8.70 13.59 11.06
C GLU A 177 -9.61 12.35 10.91
N VAL A 178 -10.90 12.58 10.97
CA VAL A 178 -11.94 11.58 10.67
C VAL A 178 -12.94 12.27 9.77
N GLU A 179 -13.29 11.64 8.65
CA GLU A 179 -14.35 12.10 7.77
C GLU A 179 -15.71 11.95 8.47
N ASP A 180 -16.53 13.00 8.48
CA ASP A 180 -17.87 12.96 9.11
C ASP A 180 -18.77 11.86 8.52
N ASN A 181 -18.64 11.62 7.22
CA ASN A 181 -19.35 10.56 6.49
C ASN A 181 -18.31 9.68 5.78
N PRO A 182 -17.62 8.81 6.52
CA PRO A 182 -16.56 8.00 5.93
C PRO A 182 -17.12 7.07 4.86
N PRO A 183 -16.33 6.74 3.83
CA PRO A 183 -16.72 5.80 2.80
C PRO A 183 -17.21 4.48 3.39
N GLN A 184 -18.30 3.92 2.84
CA GLN A 184 -18.93 2.71 3.39
C GLN A 184 -17.94 1.53 3.48
N TRP A 185 -17.03 1.39 2.49
CA TRP A 185 -16.00 0.35 2.53
C TRP A 185 -15.11 0.44 3.78
N PHE A 186 -14.82 1.67 4.27
CA PHE A 186 -14.02 1.84 5.48
C PHE A 186 -14.76 1.34 6.70
N VAL A 187 -16.05 1.70 6.82
CA VAL A 187 -16.91 1.25 7.93
C VAL A 187 -17.02 -0.27 7.94
N ASP A 188 -17.26 -0.88 6.78
CA ASP A 188 -17.46 -2.34 6.65
C ASP A 188 -16.17 -3.14 6.88
N GLN A 189 -15.07 -2.68 6.29
CA GLN A 189 -13.80 -3.41 6.32
C GLN A 189 -13.02 -3.15 7.61
N PHE A 190 -13.23 -2.01 8.28
CA PHE A 190 -12.53 -1.63 9.50
C PHE A 190 -13.49 -1.34 10.67
N GLU A 191 -14.60 -2.09 10.75
CA GLU A 191 -15.68 -1.89 11.73
C GLU A 191 -15.17 -1.82 13.18
N ASN A 192 -14.26 -2.68 13.57
CA ASN A 192 -13.70 -2.68 14.91
C ASN A 192 -12.90 -1.40 15.21
N LEU A 193 -12.07 -0.98 14.26
CA LEU A 193 -11.36 0.29 14.37
C LEU A 193 -12.33 1.46 14.45
N PHE A 194 -13.34 1.48 13.61
CA PHE A 194 -14.38 2.53 13.61
C PHE A 194 -15.16 2.57 14.93
N LYS A 195 -15.47 1.44 15.53
CA LYS A 195 -16.11 1.36 16.86
C LYS A 195 -15.22 1.87 17.97
N GLU A 196 -13.92 1.52 17.97
CA GLU A 196 -12.94 2.02 18.94
C GLU A 196 -12.83 3.55 18.88
N LEU A 197 -12.84 4.13 17.68
CA LEU A 197 -12.78 5.58 17.44
C LEU A 197 -13.99 6.30 18.05
N ASN A 198 -15.20 5.79 17.83
CA ASN A 198 -16.43 6.39 18.33
C ASN A 198 -16.57 6.30 19.86
N THR A 199 -15.92 5.32 20.51
CA THR A 199 -15.92 5.20 21.99
C THR A 199 -14.92 6.13 22.67
N GLN A 200 -13.92 6.64 21.96
CA GLN A 200 -12.94 7.61 22.51
C GLN A 200 -13.40 9.07 22.34
N SER A 201 -14.46 9.32 21.58
CA SER A 201 -15.00 10.66 21.28
C SER A 201 -16.13 11.07 22.25
N VAL A 202 -16.41 10.30 23.30
CA VAL A 202 -17.36 10.55 24.38
C VAL A 202 -16.58 10.73 25.70
#